data_1eab4666868adb7ca19a3068b8fa3731
#
_entry.id   1eab4666868adb7ca19a3068b8fa3731
#
_cell.length_a   1.000
_cell.length_b   1.000
_cell.length_c   1.000
_cell.angle_alpha   90.00
_cell.angle_beta   90.00
_cell.angle_gamma   90.00
#
_symmetry.space_group_name_H-M   'P 1'
#
loop_
_entity.id
_entity.type
_entity.pdbx_description
1 polymer ?
#
loop_
_entity_poly.entity_id
_entity_poly.type
_entity_poly.pdbx_seq_one_letter_code
_entity_poly.pdbx_strand_id
1 'polypeptide(L)' 'MYNVIVYGPGCANCTNTEKLVRQVLTELDVPFTLEKVTDYQAMAEAGVMSTPTVKLNGQVMSKKAKVPTVDEIKTWVGKA' A
#
# COMPACT_ATOMS: atom_id res chain seq x y z
N MET A 1 4.48 -15.29 -0.42
CA MET A 1 4.45 -14.10 -1.27
C MET A 1 3.46 -13.09 -0.72
N TYR A 2 3.86 -11.84 -0.63
CA TYR A 2 2.99 -10.79 -0.14
C TYR A 2 2.19 -10.19 -1.29
N ASN A 3 0.91 -9.98 -1.06
CA ASN A 3 0.02 -9.39 -2.05
C ASN A 3 -0.31 -7.98 -1.59
N VAL A 4 0.26 -6.98 -2.27
CA VAL A 4 0.15 -5.58 -1.87
C VAL A 4 -0.75 -4.84 -2.84
N ILE A 5 -1.71 -4.09 -2.31
CA ILE A 5 -2.58 -3.25 -3.12
C ILE A 5 -2.50 -1.83 -2.57
N VAL A 6 -2.19 -0.89 -3.45
CA VAL A 6 -2.16 0.53 -3.11
C VAL A 6 -3.34 1.21 -3.80
N TYR A 7 -4.24 1.76 -3.00
CA TYR A 7 -5.41 2.47 -3.51
C TYR A 7 -5.13 3.97 -3.55
N GLY A 8 -5.30 4.56 -4.71
CA GLY A 8 -5.16 6.00 -4.86
C GLY A 8 -5.28 6.44 -6.30
N PRO A 9 -5.83 7.64 -6.55
CA PRO A 9 -6.08 8.10 -7.93
C PRO A 9 -4.84 8.64 -8.66
N GLY A 10 -3.64 8.39 -8.14
CA GLY A 10 -2.43 8.86 -8.78
C GLY A 10 -1.90 10.18 -8.26
N CYS A 11 -2.33 10.59 -7.08
CA CYS A 11 -1.81 11.80 -6.44
C CYS A 11 -0.35 11.60 -6.04
N ALA A 12 0.33 12.70 -5.67
CA ALA A 12 1.73 12.63 -5.30
C ALA A 12 1.97 11.66 -4.14
N ASN A 13 1.12 11.71 -3.12
CA ASN A 13 1.25 10.81 -1.98
C ASN A 13 1.00 9.35 -2.37
N CYS A 14 0.05 9.13 -3.29
CA CYS A 14 -0.25 7.78 -3.77
C CYS A 14 0.94 7.19 -4.51
N THR A 15 1.55 7.98 -5.40
CA THR A 15 2.72 7.57 -6.15
C THR A 15 3.91 7.32 -5.24
N ASN A 16 4.13 8.21 -4.28
CA ASN A 16 5.24 8.07 -3.35
C ASN A 16 5.05 6.84 -2.44
N THR A 17 3.82 6.57 -2.05
CA THR A 17 3.51 5.37 -1.25
C THR A 17 3.86 4.11 -2.02
N GLU A 18 3.46 4.04 -3.28
CA GLU A 18 3.76 2.89 -4.13
C GLU A 18 5.27 2.68 -4.24
N LYS A 19 5.99 3.74 -4.54
CA LYS A 19 7.43 3.65 -4.71
C LYS A 19 8.12 3.22 -3.42
N LEU A 20 7.70 3.78 -2.30
CA LEU A 20 8.32 3.47 -1.02
C LEU A 20 8.06 2.04 -0.60
N VAL A 21 6.81 1.58 -0.74
CA VAL A 21 6.47 0.19 -0.40
C VAL A 21 7.28 -0.78 -1.26
N ARG A 22 7.34 -0.52 -2.56
CA ARG A 22 8.11 -1.36 -3.47
C ARG A 22 9.58 -1.38 -3.09
N GLN A 23 10.13 -0.22 -2.77
CA GLN A 23 11.54 -0.11 -2.40
C GLN A 23 11.85 -0.89 -1.12
N VAL A 24 11.04 -0.71 -0.08
CA VAL A 24 11.29 -1.37 1.21
C VAL A 24 11.16 -2.88 1.08
N LEU A 25 10.13 -3.38 0.39
CA LEU A 25 9.97 -4.81 0.23
C LEU A 25 11.09 -5.43 -0.60
N THR A 26 11.59 -4.69 -1.59
CA THR A 26 12.73 -5.14 -2.38
C THR A 26 13.99 -5.21 -1.53
N GLU A 27 14.21 -4.21 -0.67
CA GLU A 27 15.38 -4.19 0.22
C GLU A 27 15.33 -5.31 1.24
N LEU A 28 14.13 -5.69 1.69
CA LEU A 28 13.96 -6.79 2.63
C LEU A 28 14.06 -8.15 1.95
N ASP A 29 14.21 -8.17 0.62
CA ASP A 29 14.30 -9.39 -0.17
C ASP A 29 13.10 -10.30 0.03
N VAL A 30 11.91 -9.69 0.11
CA VAL A 30 10.64 -10.40 0.32
C VAL A 30 9.93 -10.49 -1.01
N PRO A 31 9.50 -11.69 -1.45
CA PRO A 31 8.72 -11.80 -2.68
C PRO A 31 7.35 -11.15 -2.50
N PHE A 32 6.96 -10.31 -3.46
CA PHE A 32 5.69 -9.60 -3.38
C PHE A 32 5.13 -9.31 -4.78
N THR A 33 3.81 -9.10 -4.83
CA THR A 33 3.16 -8.52 -6.00
C THR A 33 2.56 -7.19 -5.54
N LEU A 34 2.62 -6.20 -6.39
CA LEU A 34 2.08 -4.89 -6.07
C LEU A 34 1.08 -4.48 -7.15
N GLU A 35 -0.14 -4.19 -6.74
CA GLU A 35 -1.17 -3.72 -7.63
C GLU A 35 -1.57 -2.31 -7.21
N LYS A 36 -1.78 -1.46 -8.21
CA LYS A 36 -2.20 -0.08 -7.98
C LYS A 36 -3.63 0.08 -8.46
N VAL A 37 -4.52 0.47 -7.56
CA VAL A 37 -5.93 0.70 -7.88
C VAL A 37 -6.20 2.19 -7.90
N THR A 38 -6.54 2.71 -9.09
CA THR A 38 -6.79 4.14 -9.27
C THR A 38 -8.25 4.46 -9.55
N ASP A 39 -9.10 3.45 -9.67
CA ASP A 39 -10.52 3.61 -9.99
C ASP A 39 -11.30 3.90 -8.70
N TYR A 40 -12.00 5.03 -8.69
CA TYR A 40 -12.78 5.44 -7.53
C TYR A 40 -13.87 4.43 -7.19
N GLN A 41 -14.49 3.83 -8.20
CA GLN A 41 -15.54 2.84 -7.96
C GLN A 41 -14.98 1.60 -7.26
N ALA A 42 -13.82 1.12 -7.70
CA ALA A 42 -13.16 -0.01 -7.07
C ALA A 42 -12.77 0.31 -5.63
N MET A 43 -12.32 1.55 -5.37
CA MET A 43 -12.00 1.98 -4.03
C MET A 43 -13.23 1.98 -3.13
N ALA A 44 -14.36 2.49 -3.64
CA ALA A 44 -15.59 2.51 -2.87
C ALA A 44 -16.07 1.10 -2.54
N GLU A 45 -15.97 0.19 -3.50
CA GLU A 45 -16.35 -1.20 -3.30
C GLU A 45 -15.46 -1.89 -2.27
N ALA A 46 -14.20 -1.50 -2.19
CA ALA A 46 -13.26 -2.05 -1.21
C ALA A 46 -13.37 -1.39 0.17
N GLY A 47 -14.24 -0.39 0.31
CA GLY A 47 -14.42 0.33 1.57
C GLY A 47 -13.32 1.34 1.85
N VAL A 48 -12.61 1.80 0.82
CA VAL A 48 -11.52 2.76 0.97
C VAL A 48 -12.11 4.16 1.10
N MET A 49 -11.90 4.79 2.25
CA MET A 49 -12.45 6.11 2.56
C MET A 49 -11.42 7.22 2.41
N SER A 50 -10.15 6.89 2.40
CA SER A 50 -9.08 7.89 2.27
C SER A 50 -7.94 7.29 1.47
N THR A 51 -7.17 8.14 0.81
CA THR A 51 -6.04 7.72 -0.01
C THR A 51 -4.78 8.47 0.42
N PRO A 52 -3.61 7.84 0.35
CA PRO A 52 -3.40 6.45 -0.07
C PRO A 52 -3.80 5.44 1.00
N THR A 53 -4.33 4.30 0.58
CA THR A 53 -4.60 3.17 1.46
C THR A 53 -3.81 1.98 0.95
N VAL A 54 -3.17 1.27 1.86
CA VAL A 54 -2.35 0.10 1.51
C VAL A 54 -2.92 -1.14 2.17
N LYS A 55 -3.18 -2.16 1.36
CA LYS A 55 -3.57 -3.48 1.86
C LYS A 55 -2.42 -4.46 1.66
N LEU A 56 -2.19 -5.29 2.66
CA LEU A 56 -1.18 -6.34 2.60
C LEU A 56 -1.87 -7.66 2.93
N ASN A 57 -1.86 -8.59 1.97
CA ASN A 57 -2.52 -9.89 2.11
C ASN A 57 -3.98 -9.76 2.53
N GLY A 58 -4.67 -8.75 1.98
CA GLY A 58 -6.08 -8.52 2.25
C GLY A 58 -6.38 -7.71 3.49
N GLN A 59 -5.37 -7.32 4.26
CA GLN A 59 -5.55 -6.50 5.46
C GLN A 59 -5.16 -5.05 5.19
N VAL A 60 -5.98 -4.11 5.65
CA VAL A 60 -5.66 -2.69 5.55
C VAL A 60 -4.56 -2.37 6.55
N MET A 61 -3.37 -2.03 6.05
CA MET A 61 -2.21 -1.74 6.89
C MET A 61 -2.02 -0.23 7.09
N SER A 62 -2.46 0.57 6.13
CA SER A 62 -2.38 2.03 6.24
C SER A 62 -3.60 2.63 5.56
N LYS A 63 -4.32 3.48 6.28
CA LYS A 63 -5.48 4.20 5.75
C LYS A 63 -5.42 5.68 6.07
N LYS A 64 -4.25 6.15 6.48
CA LYS A 64 -4.02 7.57 6.72
C LYS A 64 -3.77 8.25 5.39
N ALA A 65 -4.23 9.47 5.24
CA ALA A 65 -4.06 10.22 4.00
C ALA A 65 -2.66 10.80 3.89
N LYS A 66 -1.64 9.97 4.09
CA LYS A 66 -0.24 10.37 4.00
C LYS A 66 0.63 9.14 3.68
N VAL A 67 1.83 9.42 3.21
CA VAL A 67 2.79 8.36 2.88
C VAL A 67 3.26 7.67 4.16
N PRO A 68 3.20 6.33 4.24
CA PRO A 68 3.72 5.62 5.41
C PRO A 68 5.24 5.74 5.50
N THR A 69 5.77 5.52 6.70
CA THR A 69 7.22 5.54 6.89
C THR A 69 7.83 4.17 6.57
N VAL A 70 9.16 4.17 6.37
CA VAL A 70 9.89 2.93 6.15
C VAL A 70 9.70 1.97 7.33
N ASP A 71 9.76 2.49 8.55
CA ASP A 71 9.60 1.67 9.74
C ASP A 71 8.20 1.05 9.82
N GLU A 72 7.18 1.79 9.43
CA GLU A 72 5.83 1.26 9.40
C GLU A 72 5.72 0.08 8.43
N ILE A 73 6.30 0.23 7.24
CA ILE A 73 6.25 -0.83 6.24
C ILE A 73 7.00 -2.07 6.72
N LYS A 74 8.14 -1.90 7.35
CA LYS A 74 8.88 -3.03 7.92
C LYS A 74 8.08 -3.76 8.98
N THR A 75 7.32 -3.01 9.78
CA THR A 75 6.45 -3.58 10.80
C THR A 75 5.35 -4.44 10.17
N TRP A 76 4.80 -3.98 9.05
CA TRP A 76 3.76 -4.74 8.34
C TRP A 76 4.27 -6.13 7.94
N VAL A 77 5.46 -6.18 7.38
CA VAL A 77 6.06 -7.45 6.93
C VAL A 77 6.25 -8.39 8.11
N GLY A 78 6.66 -7.85 9.25
CA GLY A 78 6.85 -8.68 10.43
C GLY A 78 5.56 -9.26 10.99
N LYS A 79 4.41 -8.66 10.67
CA LYS A 79 3.11 -9.12 11.16
C LYS A 79 2.33 -9.98 10.17
N ALA A 80 2.70 -9.92 8.92
CA ALA A 80 1.95 -10.59 7.85
C ALA A 80 2.30 -12.07 7.67
#